data_b06e4c2afa39d0875bc1ac6a6c93afcf
#
_entry.id   b06e4c2afa39d0875bc1ac6a6c93afcf
#
_cell.length_a   1.000
_cell.length_b   1.000
_cell.length_c   1.000
_cell.angle_alpha   90.00
_cell.angle_beta   90.00
_cell.angle_gamma   90.00
#
_symmetry.space_group_name_H-M   'P 1'
#
loop_
_entity.id
_entity.type
_entity.pdbx_description
1 polymer ?
#
loop_
_entity_poly.entity_id
_entity_poly.type
_entity_poly.pdbx_seq_one_letter_code
_entity_poly.pdbx_strand_id
1 'polypeptide(L)'
;MKNVIYINCWVDPWVKVAQRLENKYGYKPVWWIGYSSEDGSHTSIPQQFPDIIYQDNIDAWKGRFPKEVEEKAPYYYLDVDFLRRHASHELQAIKMMDRMDQDLRSFNFMERQRHFRNMLKQWMAAIDLVKPDMVISTAIPHRLYDYVLFWLCEEKGIPFLTIQHTQFPGRFYFSKNEFYTLQQRFIEDWHVFEKENNLLEKLPEDIRSRFEAVKKDYNDAAPAFMAADAKRQKKATSRLFMLKRWFRKFTTVYRPYLFGKPADNLIIGHCAYDKRKNKKYEESEGNIYQHERMLLRVNKYKDHLQKAYESLCSKPEYTEQFVVLFLHYQPEATTCPGGDIFVDQRLCAELLLKYLPKSWKVYVKEHPHQFIRYRIGHTSRMRDLYDDLIKNDRVRLISTEENTFELLKYAKAISTITGTVGWEAMVRQVPVISFGLGWYENYSKGVLRITDEKSAKNIYQFIENYQYDEQSLLAYLVSVGKNTKLAYYFKDMYKKEVGLSEDECIENIVCLINEHL
;
A
#
# COMPACT_ATOMS: atom_id res chain seq x y z
N MET A 1 -13.97 -18.38 -24.94
CA MET A 1 -12.82 -17.86 -24.19
C MET A 1 -13.29 -16.68 -23.37
N LYS A 2 -12.76 -16.48 -22.18
CA LYS A 2 -13.09 -15.37 -21.28
C LYS A 2 -11.96 -14.34 -21.30
N ASN A 3 -12.29 -13.08 -21.42
CA ASN A 3 -11.34 -11.99 -21.57
C ASN A 3 -10.83 -11.50 -20.21
N VAL A 4 -9.52 -11.37 -20.04
CA VAL A 4 -8.89 -10.94 -18.78
C VAL A 4 -8.05 -9.69 -18.96
N ILE A 5 -8.23 -8.73 -18.05
CA ILE A 5 -7.34 -7.57 -17.88
C ILE A 5 -6.34 -7.89 -16.77
N TYR A 6 -5.05 -7.71 -17.04
CA TYR A 6 -3.96 -7.85 -16.07
C TYR A 6 -3.45 -6.47 -15.65
N ILE A 7 -3.37 -6.22 -14.33
CA ILE A 7 -2.93 -4.94 -13.77
C ILE A 7 -1.73 -5.13 -12.85
N ASN A 8 -0.68 -4.38 -13.08
CA ASN A 8 0.55 -4.40 -12.27
C ASN A 8 1.21 -5.80 -12.21
N CYS A 9 0.98 -6.65 -13.18
CA CYS A 9 1.58 -7.98 -13.30
C CYS A 9 2.93 -7.87 -14.04
N TRP A 10 3.98 -7.44 -13.36
CA TRP A 10 5.25 -6.96 -13.96
C TRP A 10 6.44 -7.90 -13.80
N VAL A 11 6.33 -9.00 -13.05
CA VAL A 11 7.42 -9.98 -12.92
C VAL A 11 7.17 -11.22 -13.79
N ASP A 12 8.25 -11.93 -14.14
CA ASP A 12 8.26 -13.04 -15.08
C ASP A 12 7.19 -14.12 -14.89
N PRO A 13 6.85 -14.57 -13.67
CA PRO A 13 5.83 -15.59 -13.51
C PRO A 13 4.48 -15.25 -14.15
N TRP A 14 4.12 -13.98 -14.23
CA TRP A 14 2.80 -13.57 -14.71
C TRP A 14 2.53 -13.89 -16.17
N VAL A 15 3.54 -13.82 -17.04
CA VAL A 15 3.40 -14.24 -18.44
C VAL A 15 3.01 -15.72 -18.51
N LYS A 16 3.73 -16.57 -17.77
CA LYS A 16 3.46 -18.00 -17.72
C LYS A 16 2.15 -18.34 -17.00
N VAL A 17 1.79 -17.57 -15.95
CA VAL A 17 0.47 -17.67 -15.29
C VAL A 17 -0.63 -17.39 -16.30
N ALA A 18 -0.53 -16.31 -17.08
CA ALA A 18 -1.53 -15.96 -18.09
C ALA A 18 -1.63 -17.03 -19.18
N GLN A 19 -0.50 -17.54 -19.69
CA GLN A 19 -0.47 -18.65 -20.65
C GLN A 19 -1.15 -19.92 -20.09
N ARG A 20 -0.89 -20.25 -18.81
CA ARG A 20 -1.50 -21.42 -18.17
C ARG A 20 -3.00 -21.23 -17.93
N LEU A 21 -3.45 -20.04 -17.57
CA LEU A 21 -4.86 -19.71 -17.43
C LEU A 21 -5.59 -19.74 -18.79
N GLU A 22 -4.96 -19.26 -19.86
CA GLU A 22 -5.51 -19.34 -21.21
C GLU A 22 -5.61 -20.80 -21.68
N ASN A 23 -4.53 -21.56 -21.60
CA ASN A 23 -4.47 -22.93 -22.11
C ASN A 23 -5.36 -23.91 -21.32
N LYS A 24 -5.42 -23.76 -19.99
CA LYS A 24 -6.10 -24.72 -19.12
C LYS A 24 -7.57 -24.35 -18.86
N TYR A 25 -7.86 -23.04 -18.80
CA TYR A 25 -9.18 -22.54 -18.37
C TYR A 25 -9.84 -21.62 -19.40
N GLY A 26 -9.20 -21.30 -20.52
CA GLY A 26 -9.74 -20.45 -21.56
C GLY A 26 -9.81 -18.95 -21.21
N TYR A 27 -8.98 -18.48 -20.30
CA TYR A 27 -8.90 -17.07 -19.89
C TYR A 27 -7.86 -16.33 -20.72
N LYS A 28 -8.30 -15.64 -21.78
CA LYS A 28 -7.44 -14.94 -22.74
C LYS A 28 -7.05 -13.55 -22.21
N PRO A 29 -5.75 -13.21 -22.15
CA PRO A 29 -5.31 -11.84 -21.92
C PRO A 29 -5.75 -10.91 -23.04
N VAL A 30 -6.46 -9.82 -22.72
CA VAL A 30 -6.90 -8.83 -23.72
C VAL A 30 -6.33 -7.44 -23.45
N TRP A 31 -5.97 -7.14 -22.22
CA TRP A 31 -5.34 -5.89 -21.81
C TRP A 31 -4.35 -6.14 -20.70
N TRP A 32 -3.20 -5.48 -20.79
CA TRP A 32 -2.16 -5.59 -19.77
C TRP A 32 -1.57 -4.24 -19.42
N ILE A 33 -1.70 -3.84 -18.16
CA ILE A 33 -0.98 -2.68 -17.63
C ILE A 33 0.27 -3.18 -16.94
N GLY A 34 1.42 -2.87 -17.54
CA GLY A 34 2.74 -3.26 -17.10
C GLY A 34 3.65 -2.07 -16.84
N TYR A 35 4.92 -2.35 -16.67
CA TYR A 35 5.97 -1.35 -16.49
C TYR A 35 6.97 -1.46 -17.64
N SER A 36 7.13 -0.39 -18.41
CA SER A 36 8.17 -0.31 -19.44
C SER A 36 9.47 0.10 -18.76
N SER A 37 10.37 -0.84 -18.53
CA SER A 37 11.71 -0.51 -18.07
C SER A 37 12.66 -0.30 -19.24
N GLU A 38 13.62 0.61 -19.09
CA GLU A 38 14.66 0.85 -20.10
C GLU A 38 15.55 -0.37 -20.37
N ASP A 39 15.57 -1.34 -19.46
CA ASP A 39 16.35 -2.58 -19.58
C ASP A 39 15.63 -3.67 -20.39
N GLY A 40 14.43 -3.40 -20.93
CA GLY A 40 13.71 -4.30 -21.81
C GLY A 40 13.12 -5.55 -21.15
N SER A 41 13.22 -5.68 -19.84
CA SER A 41 12.75 -6.88 -19.11
C SER A 41 11.25 -7.14 -19.21
N HIS A 42 10.46 -6.17 -19.65
CA HIS A 42 8.99 -6.26 -19.74
C HIS A 42 8.44 -6.17 -21.18
N THR A 43 9.32 -6.17 -22.18
CA THR A 43 8.91 -6.16 -23.61
C THR A 43 8.41 -7.52 -24.10
N SER A 44 8.56 -8.58 -23.30
CA SER A 44 8.14 -9.93 -23.69
C SER A 44 6.62 -10.11 -23.74
N ILE A 45 5.83 -9.29 -23.04
CA ILE A 45 4.37 -9.44 -22.97
C ILE A 45 3.70 -9.29 -24.34
N PRO A 46 3.91 -8.18 -25.09
CA PRO A 46 3.37 -8.06 -26.45
C PRO A 46 3.89 -9.11 -27.43
N GLN A 47 5.11 -9.63 -27.20
CA GLN A 47 5.67 -10.71 -28.02
C GLN A 47 4.98 -12.05 -27.77
N GLN A 48 4.60 -12.33 -26.50
CA GLN A 48 3.91 -13.56 -26.12
C GLN A 48 2.41 -13.52 -26.42
N PHE A 49 1.81 -12.33 -26.42
CA PHE A 49 0.40 -12.09 -26.68
C PHE A 49 0.25 -10.99 -27.75
N PRO A 50 0.36 -11.32 -29.05
CA PRO A 50 0.41 -10.31 -30.13
C PRO A 50 -0.84 -9.44 -30.23
N ASP A 51 -2.01 -9.98 -29.85
CA ASP A 51 -3.31 -9.29 -29.94
C ASP A 51 -3.65 -8.47 -28.69
N ILE A 52 -2.73 -8.42 -27.70
CA ILE A 52 -3.02 -7.74 -26.44
C ILE A 52 -2.87 -6.22 -26.57
N ILE A 53 -3.75 -5.49 -25.89
CA ILE A 53 -3.52 -4.07 -25.65
C ILE A 53 -2.55 -3.95 -24.48
N TYR A 54 -1.30 -3.56 -24.76
CA TYR A 54 -0.31 -3.28 -23.72
C TYR A 54 -0.24 -1.79 -23.43
N GLN A 55 -0.32 -1.43 -22.15
CA GLN A 55 -0.26 -0.06 -21.68
C GLN A 55 0.78 0.07 -20.57
N ASP A 56 1.65 1.08 -20.67
CA ASP A 56 2.55 1.41 -19.57
C ASP A 56 1.78 1.97 -18.37
N ASN A 57 2.18 1.59 -17.16
CA ASN A 57 1.50 2.03 -15.95
C ASN A 57 1.58 3.55 -15.72
N ILE A 58 2.67 4.18 -16.16
CA ILE A 58 2.85 5.63 -16.09
C ILE A 58 1.86 6.33 -17.02
N ASP A 59 1.68 5.79 -18.22
CA ASP A 59 0.68 6.30 -19.17
C ASP A 59 -0.74 6.11 -18.65
N ALA A 60 -1.04 4.92 -18.11
CA ALA A 60 -2.33 4.66 -17.46
C ALA A 60 -2.60 5.66 -16.31
N TRP A 61 -1.61 5.91 -15.47
CA TRP A 61 -1.73 6.88 -14.37
C TRP A 61 -1.95 8.31 -14.85
N LYS A 62 -1.31 8.68 -15.96
CA LYS A 62 -1.49 9.99 -16.61
C LYS A 62 -2.79 10.10 -17.41
N GLY A 63 -3.59 9.04 -17.50
CA GLY A 63 -4.83 9.00 -18.29
C GLY A 63 -4.58 8.96 -19.80
N ARG A 64 -3.44 8.44 -20.23
CA ARG A 64 -3.12 8.18 -21.63
C ARG A 64 -3.56 6.76 -21.96
N PHE A 65 -4.55 6.67 -22.81
CA PHE A 65 -5.09 5.39 -23.25
C PHE A 65 -4.76 5.16 -24.74
N PRO A 66 -4.90 3.92 -25.24
CA PRO A 66 -4.82 3.65 -26.67
C PRO A 66 -5.77 4.54 -27.46
N LYS A 67 -5.39 4.87 -28.68
CA LYS A 67 -6.09 5.83 -29.55
C LYS A 67 -7.57 5.50 -29.72
N GLU A 68 -7.89 4.22 -29.87
CA GLU A 68 -9.27 3.74 -30.01
C GLU A 68 -10.16 4.07 -28.80
N VAL A 69 -9.56 4.10 -27.62
CA VAL A 69 -10.24 4.47 -26.36
C VAL A 69 -10.36 5.98 -26.27
N GLU A 70 -9.27 6.72 -26.53
CA GLU A 70 -9.27 8.19 -26.44
C GLU A 70 -10.24 8.83 -27.41
N GLU A 71 -10.41 8.27 -28.62
CA GLU A 71 -11.39 8.75 -29.61
C GLU A 71 -12.84 8.46 -29.20
N LYS A 72 -13.11 7.38 -28.49
CA LYS A 72 -14.46 7.01 -28.01
C LYS A 72 -14.85 7.64 -26.69
N ALA A 73 -13.91 7.85 -25.78
CA ALA A 73 -14.18 8.33 -24.42
C ALA A 73 -15.02 9.61 -24.34
N PRO A 74 -14.88 10.61 -25.22
CA PRO A 74 -15.72 11.82 -25.20
C PRO A 74 -17.23 11.56 -25.37
N TYR A 75 -17.61 10.45 -26.00
CA TYR A 75 -19.01 10.09 -26.23
C TYR A 75 -19.66 9.34 -25.06
N TYR A 76 -18.89 9.05 -24.00
CA TYR A 76 -19.42 8.49 -22.76
C TYR A 76 -19.86 9.59 -21.82
N TYR A 77 -21.06 9.47 -21.31
CA TYR A 77 -21.65 10.39 -20.35
C TYR A 77 -21.61 9.77 -18.96
N LEU A 78 -21.22 10.57 -17.98
CA LEU A 78 -21.18 10.12 -16.60
C LEU A 78 -22.58 10.12 -16.00
N ASP A 79 -22.95 9.02 -15.40
CA ASP A 79 -24.16 8.90 -14.62
C ASP A 79 -24.03 9.70 -13.32
N VAL A 80 -24.97 10.62 -13.10
CA VAL A 80 -24.98 11.50 -11.91
C VAL A 80 -25.26 10.69 -10.64
N ASP A 81 -26.09 9.66 -10.70
CA ASP A 81 -26.39 8.84 -9.54
C ASP A 81 -25.23 7.91 -9.20
N PHE A 82 -24.51 7.41 -10.21
CA PHE A 82 -23.21 6.76 -10.00
C PHE A 82 -22.23 7.67 -9.26
N LEU A 83 -22.03 8.89 -9.72
CA LEU A 83 -21.13 9.86 -9.09
C LEU A 83 -21.54 10.18 -7.65
N ARG A 84 -22.84 10.26 -7.36
CA ARG A 84 -23.34 10.48 -5.99
C ARG A 84 -23.08 9.29 -5.07
N ARG A 85 -23.35 8.07 -5.54
CA ARG A 85 -23.07 6.84 -4.77
C ARG A 85 -21.58 6.69 -4.45
N HIS A 86 -20.72 7.09 -5.39
CA HIS A 86 -19.27 6.95 -5.29
C HIS A 86 -18.52 8.23 -4.90
N ALA A 87 -19.20 9.23 -4.32
CA ALA A 87 -18.57 10.49 -3.94
C ALA A 87 -17.41 10.32 -2.94
N SER A 88 -17.51 9.39 -2.00
CA SER A 88 -16.42 9.03 -1.09
C SER A 88 -15.22 8.43 -1.83
N HIS A 89 -15.47 7.62 -2.85
CA HIS A 89 -14.42 7.04 -3.69
C HIS A 89 -13.74 8.08 -4.59
N GLU A 90 -14.51 9.05 -5.11
CA GLU A 90 -13.93 10.21 -5.81
C GLU A 90 -12.99 10.99 -4.89
N LEU A 91 -13.37 11.20 -3.62
CA LEU A 91 -12.52 11.88 -2.64
C LEU A 91 -11.23 11.09 -2.35
N GLN A 92 -11.31 9.77 -2.19
CA GLN A 92 -10.14 8.91 -2.05
C GLN A 92 -9.23 8.95 -3.28
N ALA A 93 -9.82 8.92 -4.49
CA ALA A 93 -9.09 9.05 -5.74
C ALA A 93 -8.34 10.38 -5.85
N ILE A 94 -9.00 11.49 -5.45
CA ILE A 94 -8.38 12.83 -5.38
C ILE A 94 -7.19 12.82 -4.41
N LYS A 95 -7.32 12.16 -3.26
CA LYS A 95 -6.22 12.01 -2.28
C LYS A 95 -5.08 11.14 -2.82
N MET A 96 -5.37 10.07 -3.55
CA MET A 96 -4.35 9.25 -4.21
C MET A 96 -3.45 10.07 -5.16
N MET A 97 -4.01 11.12 -5.78
CA MET A 97 -3.27 12.01 -6.69
C MET A 97 -2.23 12.89 -6.00
N ASP A 98 -2.13 12.90 -4.67
CA ASP A 98 -1.00 13.51 -3.96
C ASP A 98 0.34 12.93 -4.43
N ARG A 99 0.35 11.66 -4.85
CA ARG A 99 1.52 11.00 -5.43
C ARG A 99 1.92 11.58 -6.79
N MET A 100 0.98 12.20 -7.49
CA MET A 100 1.18 12.83 -8.80
C MET A 100 1.58 14.31 -8.67
N ASP A 101 1.51 14.89 -7.48
CA ASP A 101 1.77 16.30 -7.19
C ASP A 101 2.84 16.45 -6.11
N GLN A 102 4.08 16.06 -6.43
CA GLN A 102 5.18 16.03 -5.46
C GLN A 102 5.56 17.40 -4.88
N ASP A 103 5.19 18.50 -5.54
CA ASP A 103 5.43 19.84 -5.02
C ASP A 103 4.18 20.48 -4.37
N LEU A 104 3.04 19.78 -4.35
CA LEU A 104 1.75 20.20 -3.80
C LEU A 104 1.21 21.51 -4.39
N ARG A 105 1.58 21.83 -5.64
CA ARG A 105 1.24 23.10 -6.31
C ARG A 105 0.79 22.95 -7.75
N SER A 106 1.07 21.80 -8.35
CA SER A 106 0.92 21.60 -9.79
C SER A 106 -0.43 21.02 -10.17
N PHE A 107 -1.16 20.45 -9.22
CA PHE A 107 -2.38 19.69 -9.48
C PHE A 107 -3.48 20.04 -8.48
N ASN A 108 -4.28 21.06 -8.82
CA ASN A 108 -5.33 21.54 -7.92
C ASN A 108 -6.56 20.61 -7.91
N PHE A 109 -7.48 20.85 -6.96
CA PHE A 109 -8.65 20.02 -6.75
C PHE A 109 -9.49 19.84 -8.03
N MET A 110 -9.79 20.92 -8.76
CA MET A 110 -10.62 20.84 -9.97
C MET A 110 -9.95 20.07 -11.11
N GLU A 111 -8.62 20.17 -11.22
CA GLU A 111 -7.83 19.41 -12.19
C GLU A 111 -7.83 17.92 -11.85
N ARG A 112 -7.69 17.57 -10.56
CA ARG A 112 -7.76 16.18 -10.08
C ARG A 112 -9.15 15.60 -10.32
N GLN A 113 -10.21 16.35 -10.03
CA GLN A 113 -11.58 15.91 -10.27
C GLN A 113 -11.84 15.67 -11.76
N ARG A 114 -11.40 16.56 -12.65
CA ARG A 114 -11.50 16.38 -14.10
C ARG A 114 -10.70 15.15 -14.56
N HIS A 115 -9.50 14.97 -14.04
CA HIS A 115 -8.66 13.82 -14.36
C HIS A 115 -9.33 12.50 -13.98
N PHE A 116 -9.89 12.42 -12.77
CA PHE A 116 -10.69 11.28 -12.31
C PHE A 116 -11.87 11.00 -13.25
N ARG A 117 -12.67 12.02 -13.57
CA ARG A 117 -13.86 11.89 -14.45
C ARG A 117 -13.49 11.53 -15.88
N ASN A 118 -12.40 12.06 -16.41
CA ASN A 118 -11.90 11.64 -17.73
C ASN A 118 -11.47 10.18 -17.72
N MET A 119 -10.79 9.74 -16.67
CA MET A 119 -10.37 8.35 -16.52
C MET A 119 -11.55 7.39 -16.41
N LEU A 120 -12.65 7.79 -15.74
CA LEU A 120 -13.91 7.03 -15.76
C LEU A 120 -14.40 6.81 -17.20
N LYS A 121 -14.49 7.87 -18.01
CA LYS A 121 -14.95 7.77 -19.42
C LYS A 121 -14.02 6.89 -20.26
N GLN A 122 -12.70 7.01 -20.05
CA GLN A 122 -11.72 6.18 -20.75
C GLN A 122 -11.88 4.71 -20.39
N TRP A 123 -12.06 4.39 -19.10
CA TRP A 123 -12.30 3.01 -18.69
C TRP A 123 -13.66 2.47 -19.14
N MET A 124 -14.71 3.30 -19.21
CA MET A 124 -15.99 2.89 -19.80
C MET A 124 -15.79 2.47 -21.26
N ALA A 125 -15.07 3.29 -22.04
CA ALA A 125 -14.77 2.99 -23.44
C ALA A 125 -13.85 1.75 -23.58
N ALA A 126 -12.87 1.59 -22.69
CA ALA A 126 -11.98 0.44 -22.68
C ALA A 126 -12.72 -0.87 -22.35
N ILE A 127 -13.59 -0.87 -21.35
CA ILE A 127 -14.41 -2.04 -20.97
C ILE A 127 -15.31 -2.45 -22.14
N ASP A 128 -15.95 -1.49 -22.82
CA ASP A 128 -16.82 -1.78 -23.98
C ASP A 128 -16.01 -2.27 -25.19
N LEU A 129 -14.75 -1.88 -25.31
CA LEU A 129 -13.83 -2.34 -26.37
C LEU A 129 -13.43 -3.79 -26.16
N VAL A 130 -12.94 -4.14 -24.95
CA VAL A 130 -12.34 -5.46 -24.71
C VAL A 130 -13.27 -6.44 -24.01
N LYS A 131 -14.40 -5.98 -23.49
CA LYS A 131 -15.44 -6.78 -22.80
C LYS A 131 -14.84 -7.80 -21.83
N PRO A 132 -14.19 -7.33 -20.76
CA PRO A 132 -13.50 -8.22 -19.85
C PRO A 132 -14.49 -9.04 -19.02
N ASP A 133 -14.19 -10.32 -18.86
CA ASP A 133 -14.91 -11.21 -17.95
C ASP A 133 -14.30 -11.19 -16.55
N MET A 134 -13.06 -10.70 -16.41
CA MET A 134 -12.34 -10.62 -15.15
C MET A 134 -11.17 -9.64 -15.21
N VAL A 135 -10.81 -9.08 -14.08
CA VAL A 135 -9.58 -8.31 -13.87
C VAL A 135 -8.73 -8.98 -12.79
N ILE A 136 -7.42 -9.07 -13.02
CA ILE A 136 -6.45 -9.59 -12.04
C ILE A 136 -5.44 -8.48 -11.74
N SER A 137 -5.26 -8.15 -10.45
CA SER A 137 -4.32 -7.14 -9.97
C SER A 137 -3.37 -7.72 -8.91
N THR A 138 -2.08 -7.39 -9.01
CA THR A 138 -1.06 -7.82 -8.03
C THR A 138 -1.03 -6.99 -6.76
N ALA A 139 -1.87 -5.98 -6.66
CA ALA A 139 -1.92 -5.11 -5.49
C ALA A 139 -3.33 -4.53 -5.31
N ILE A 140 -3.64 -4.12 -4.09
CA ILE A 140 -4.82 -3.31 -3.81
C ILE A 140 -4.81 -2.09 -4.73
N PRO A 141 -5.93 -1.77 -5.41
CA PRO A 141 -6.04 -0.61 -6.28
C PRO A 141 -5.69 0.68 -5.54
N HIS A 142 -4.66 1.40 -5.98
CA HIS A 142 -4.15 2.59 -5.28
C HIS A 142 -3.43 3.60 -6.18
N ARG A 143 -3.52 3.41 -7.50
CA ARG A 143 -2.85 4.24 -8.50
C ARG A 143 -3.83 4.95 -9.42
N LEU A 144 -4.94 5.38 -8.90
CA LEU A 144 -6.03 6.03 -9.63
C LEU A 144 -6.63 5.15 -10.73
N TYR A 145 -5.87 4.78 -11.79
CA TYR A 145 -6.40 4.00 -12.92
C TYR A 145 -6.93 2.63 -12.48
N ASP A 146 -6.24 1.94 -11.58
CA ASP A 146 -6.66 0.65 -11.02
C ASP A 146 -7.86 0.82 -10.08
N TYR A 147 -7.89 1.92 -9.33
CA TYR A 147 -8.97 2.23 -8.41
C TYR A 147 -10.27 2.61 -9.14
N VAL A 148 -10.16 3.41 -10.21
CA VAL A 148 -11.30 3.74 -11.08
C VAL A 148 -11.85 2.50 -11.76
N LEU A 149 -10.98 1.65 -12.31
CA LEU A 149 -11.40 0.39 -12.93
C LEU A 149 -12.09 -0.53 -11.93
N PHE A 150 -11.59 -0.60 -10.70
CA PHE A 150 -12.17 -1.43 -9.63
C PHE A 150 -13.66 -1.07 -9.42
N TRP A 151 -13.97 0.22 -9.22
CA TRP A 151 -15.35 0.65 -9.00
C TRP A 151 -16.25 0.47 -10.21
N LEU A 152 -15.74 0.65 -11.41
CA LEU A 152 -16.49 0.34 -12.63
C LEU A 152 -16.75 -1.16 -12.78
N CYS A 153 -15.82 -2.01 -12.40
CA CYS A 153 -16.02 -3.45 -12.38
C CYS A 153 -17.09 -3.87 -11.39
N GLU A 154 -17.12 -3.26 -10.20
CA GLU A 154 -18.16 -3.52 -9.20
C GLU A 154 -19.55 -3.15 -9.75
N GLU A 155 -19.74 -1.96 -10.31
CA GLU A 155 -21.01 -1.51 -10.92
C GLU A 155 -21.46 -2.39 -12.10
N LYS A 156 -20.50 -2.95 -12.84
CA LYS A 156 -20.80 -3.81 -14.00
C LYS A 156 -20.85 -5.30 -13.67
N GLY A 157 -20.62 -5.68 -12.41
CA GLY A 157 -20.59 -7.08 -11.98
C GLY A 157 -19.39 -7.86 -12.55
N ILE A 158 -18.31 -7.18 -12.94
CA ILE A 158 -17.09 -7.81 -13.46
C ILE A 158 -16.19 -8.22 -12.28
N PRO A 159 -15.83 -9.50 -12.13
CA PRO A 159 -14.92 -9.95 -11.08
C PRO A 159 -13.58 -9.24 -11.13
N PHE A 160 -13.17 -8.67 -10.00
CA PHE A 160 -11.86 -8.04 -9.83
C PHE A 160 -11.09 -8.78 -8.72
N LEU A 161 -10.06 -9.52 -9.11
CA LEU A 161 -9.21 -10.25 -8.17
C LEU A 161 -8.01 -9.40 -7.77
N THR A 162 -7.81 -9.24 -6.47
CA THR A 162 -6.72 -8.44 -5.91
C THR A 162 -5.86 -9.29 -4.99
N ILE A 163 -4.55 -9.25 -5.19
CA ILE A 163 -3.61 -9.86 -4.24
C ILE A 163 -3.62 -9.08 -2.92
N GLN A 164 -3.79 -9.83 -1.85
CA GLN A 164 -3.63 -9.38 -0.48
C GLN A 164 -2.35 -9.97 0.12
N HIS A 165 -1.52 -9.10 0.68
CA HIS A 165 -0.27 -9.50 1.31
C HIS A 165 -0.47 -9.87 2.77
N THR A 166 0.29 -10.85 3.23
CA THR A 166 0.49 -11.08 4.67
C THR A 166 1.82 -10.43 5.13
N GLN A 167 2.13 -10.54 6.42
CA GLN A 167 3.43 -10.13 6.95
C GLN A 167 4.53 -11.21 6.76
N PHE A 168 4.16 -12.34 6.20
CA PHE A 168 5.09 -13.43 5.87
C PHE A 168 5.59 -13.21 4.44
N PRO A 169 6.90 -13.06 4.20
CA PRO A 169 7.44 -12.74 2.88
C PRO A 169 6.97 -13.72 1.80
N GLY A 170 6.43 -13.18 0.70
CA GLY A 170 5.93 -13.97 -0.42
C GLY A 170 4.62 -14.71 -0.18
N ARG A 171 4.04 -14.66 1.04
CA ARG A 171 2.75 -15.31 1.34
C ARG A 171 1.59 -14.36 1.09
N PHE A 172 0.62 -14.84 0.31
CA PHE A 172 -0.49 -14.03 -0.18
C PHE A 172 -1.77 -14.85 -0.37
N TYR A 173 -2.88 -14.15 -0.55
CA TYR A 173 -4.17 -14.68 -0.99
C TYR A 173 -4.84 -13.71 -1.96
N PHE A 174 -5.89 -14.14 -2.65
CA PHE A 174 -6.74 -13.24 -3.43
C PHE A 174 -8.01 -12.87 -2.66
N SER A 175 -8.45 -11.61 -2.84
CA SER A 175 -9.80 -11.18 -2.56
C SER A 175 -10.53 -10.87 -3.88
N LYS A 176 -11.84 -11.11 -3.92
CA LYS A 176 -12.69 -10.90 -5.10
C LYS A 176 -13.64 -9.75 -4.81
N ASN A 177 -13.56 -8.69 -5.59
CA ASN A 177 -14.38 -7.46 -5.50
C ASN A 177 -14.34 -6.73 -4.16
N GLU A 178 -13.51 -7.17 -3.23
CA GLU A 178 -13.47 -6.69 -1.86
C GLU A 178 -12.03 -6.69 -1.37
N PHE A 179 -11.53 -5.56 -0.96
CA PHE A 179 -10.23 -5.47 -0.30
C PHE A 179 -10.32 -4.87 1.11
N TYR A 180 -11.56 -4.72 1.62
CA TYR A 180 -11.86 -4.19 2.95
C TYR A 180 -12.76 -5.11 3.77
N THR A 181 -12.99 -6.34 3.30
CA THR A 181 -13.90 -7.28 3.95
C THR A 181 -13.11 -8.38 4.65
N LEU A 182 -13.59 -8.78 5.82
CA LEU A 182 -13.04 -9.92 6.54
C LEU A 182 -13.14 -11.18 5.68
N GLN A 183 -12.09 -11.99 5.67
CA GLN A 183 -12.04 -13.23 4.91
C GLN A 183 -12.74 -14.34 5.67
N GLN A 184 -13.96 -14.64 5.30
CA GLN A 184 -14.81 -15.61 6.01
C GLN A 184 -14.15 -16.98 6.17
N ARG A 185 -13.47 -17.50 5.14
CA ARG A 185 -12.74 -18.77 5.20
C ARG A 185 -11.63 -18.79 6.26
N PHE A 186 -10.97 -17.66 6.54
CA PHE A 186 -9.97 -17.58 7.60
C PHE A 186 -10.63 -17.73 8.97
N ILE A 187 -11.80 -17.14 9.16
CA ILE A 187 -12.56 -17.19 10.39
C ILE A 187 -13.13 -18.60 10.63
N GLU A 188 -13.71 -19.22 9.61
CA GLU A 188 -14.26 -20.57 9.69
C GLU A 188 -13.18 -21.61 10.03
N ASP A 189 -12.07 -21.60 9.31
CA ASP A 189 -10.95 -22.50 9.56
C ASP A 189 -10.31 -22.25 10.94
N TRP A 190 -10.19 -20.98 11.36
CA TRP A 190 -9.71 -20.65 12.69
C TRP A 190 -10.55 -21.35 13.77
N HIS A 191 -11.87 -21.26 13.71
CA HIS A 191 -12.76 -21.93 14.70
C HIS A 191 -12.71 -23.46 14.63
N VAL A 192 -12.38 -24.03 13.48
CA VAL A 192 -12.11 -25.47 13.36
C VAL A 192 -10.81 -25.83 14.08
N PHE A 193 -9.73 -25.10 13.79
CA PHE A 193 -8.41 -25.38 14.35
C PHE A 193 -8.30 -25.08 15.85
N GLU A 194 -9.12 -24.18 16.42
CA GLU A 194 -9.15 -23.94 17.87
C GLU A 194 -9.41 -25.21 18.70
N LYS A 195 -10.04 -26.21 18.11
CA LYS A 195 -10.35 -27.51 18.75
C LYS A 195 -9.24 -28.55 18.63
N GLU A 196 -8.17 -28.22 17.90
CA GLU A 196 -7.09 -29.12 17.61
C GLU A 196 -5.89 -28.91 18.55
N ASN A 197 -5.07 -29.97 18.69
CA ASN A 197 -3.85 -29.94 19.47
C ASN A 197 -2.62 -29.81 18.57
N ASN A 198 -1.45 -29.52 19.16
CA ASN A 198 -0.15 -29.44 18.49
C ASN A 198 -0.12 -28.44 17.33
N LEU A 199 -0.78 -27.29 17.50
CA LEU A 199 -0.93 -26.28 16.45
C LEU A 199 0.41 -25.68 16.00
N LEU A 200 1.38 -25.56 16.89
CA LEU A 200 2.72 -25.05 16.55
C LEU A 200 3.41 -25.94 15.49
N GLU A 201 3.23 -27.25 15.58
CA GLU A 201 3.79 -28.21 14.61
C GLU A 201 3.07 -28.17 13.25
N LYS A 202 1.80 -27.74 13.24
CA LYS A 202 1.00 -27.57 12.02
C LYS A 202 1.27 -26.28 11.26
N LEU A 203 1.96 -25.33 11.87
CA LEU A 203 2.33 -24.10 11.20
C LEU A 203 3.30 -24.37 10.04
N PRO A 204 3.07 -23.77 8.87
CA PRO A 204 4.11 -23.68 7.85
C PRO A 204 5.39 -23.07 8.42
N GLU A 205 6.55 -23.53 7.95
CA GLU A 205 7.85 -23.14 8.51
C GLU A 205 8.11 -21.62 8.47
N ASP A 206 7.68 -20.96 7.39
CA ASP A 206 7.82 -19.51 7.24
C ASP A 206 6.98 -18.74 8.28
N ILE A 207 5.80 -19.24 8.65
CA ILE A 207 4.94 -18.66 9.68
C ILE A 207 5.53 -18.97 11.07
N ARG A 208 5.93 -20.22 11.31
CA ARG A 208 6.47 -20.66 12.59
C ARG A 208 7.75 -19.91 12.97
N SER A 209 8.72 -19.88 12.08
CA SER A 209 9.98 -19.17 12.32
C SER A 209 9.77 -17.68 12.58
N ARG A 210 8.84 -17.05 11.86
CA ARG A 210 8.50 -15.64 12.07
C ARG A 210 7.77 -15.39 13.39
N PHE A 211 6.85 -16.28 13.77
CA PHE A 211 6.15 -16.22 15.06
C PHE A 211 7.15 -16.32 16.23
N GLU A 212 8.09 -17.27 16.16
CA GLU A 212 9.12 -17.43 17.18
C GLU A 212 10.09 -16.25 17.24
N ALA A 213 10.48 -15.70 16.09
CA ALA A 213 11.35 -14.53 16.02
C ALA A 213 10.70 -13.30 16.69
N VAL A 214 9.43 -13.05 16.43
CA VAL A 214 8.67 -11.94 17.06
C VAL A 214 8.58 -12.13 18.58
N LYS A 215 8.48 -13.37 19.07
CA LYS A 215 8.50 -13.64 20.52
C LYS A 215 9.83 -13.31 21.18
N LYS A 216 10.94 -13.49 20.48
CA LYS A 216 12.31 -13.42 21.05
C LYS A 216 12.88 -12.02 21.04
N ASP A 217 13.10 -11.41 19.88
CA ASP A 217 13.80 -10.14 19.74
C ASP A 217 13.26 -9.30 18.58
N TYR A 218 13.41 -7.98 18.73
CA TYR A 218 13.09 -6.99 17.70
C TYR A 218 13.95 -7.12 16.45
N ASN A 219 15.25 -7.32 16.63
CA ASN A 219 16.19 -7.34 15.51
C ASN A 219 15.93 -8.52 14.56
N ASP A 220 15.44 -9.63 15.10
CA ASP A 220 15.08 -10.82 14.32
C ASP A 220 13.69 -10.67 13.66
N ALA A 221 12.84 -9.82 14.23
CA ALA A 221 11.49 -9.57 13.74
C ALA A 221 11.40 -8.44 12.70
N ALA A 222 12.40 -7.53 12.65
CA ALA A 222 12.36 -6.38 11.74
C ALA A 222 12.33 -6.81 10.27
N PRO A 223 11.41 -6.26 9.46
CA PRO A 223 11.37 -6.57 8.03
C PRO A 223 12.70 -6.23 7.33
N ALA A 224 13.19 -7.12 6.47
CA ALA A 224 14.48 -6.97 5.77
C ALA A 224 14.59 -5.63 5.00
N PHE A 225 13.47 -5.11 4.48
CA PHE A 225 13.45 -3.81 3.81
C PHE A 225 13.75 -2.64 4.76
N MET A 226 13.40 -2.72 6.05
CA MET A 226 13.73 -1.65 7.03
C MET A 226 15.23 -1.57 7.28
N ALA A 227 15.90 -2.72 7.41
CA ALA A 227 17.36 -2.77 7.53
C ALA A 227 18.05 -2.27 6.25
N ALA A 228 17.53 -2.61 5.08
CA ALA A 228 18.01 -2.11 3.79
C ALA A 228 17.83 -0.59 3.66
N ASP A 229 16.68 -0.07 4.07
CA ASP A 229 16.40 1.37 4.05
C ASP A 229 17.28 2.14 5.03
N ALA A 230 17.51 1.63 6.23
CA ALA A 230 18.44 2.24 7.20
C ALA A 230 19.89 2.30 6.67
N LYS A 231 20.37 1.22 6.02
CA LYS A 231 21.66 1.21 5.31
C LYS A 231 21.70 2.22 4.16
N ARG A 232 20.63 2.32 3.40
CA ARG A 232 20.48 3.28 2.29
C ARG A 232 20.52 4.73 2.78
N GLN A 233 19.85 5.01 3.90
CA GLN A 233 19.82 6.35 4.49
C GLN A 233 21.19 6.76 5.03
N LYS A 234 21.88 5.89 5.79
CA LYS A 234 23.28 6.13 6.23
C LYS A 234 24.20 6.38 5.03
N LYS A 235 24.04 5.63 3.94
CA LYS A 235 24.78 5.85 2.70
C LYS A 235 24.42 7.19 2.03
N ALA A 236 23.14 7.54 1.98
CA ALA A 236 22.65 8.76 1.35
C ALA A 236 23.07 10.06 2.06
N THR A 237 23.36 10.01 3.35
CA THR A 237 23.85 11.14 4.17
C THR A 237 25.39 11.28 4.15
N SER A 238 26.12 10.28 3.64
CA SER A 238 27.59 10.34 3.52
C SER A 238 28.01 11.38 2.48
N ARG A 239 28.93 12.30 2.87
CA ARG A 239 29.48 13.34 1.98
C ARG A 239 30.09 12.74 0.70
N LEU A 240 30.81 11.63 0.83
CA LEU A 240 31.43 10.95 -0.31
C LEU A 240 30.38 10.35 -1.25
N PHE A 241 29.31 9.81 -0.72
CA PHE A 241 28.19 9.29 -1.51
C PHE A 241 27.43 10.42 -2.23
N MET A 242 27.23 11.55 -1.57
CA MET A 242 26.61 12.72 -2.18
C MET A 242 27.46 13.27 -3.33
N LEU A 243 28.77 13.34 -3.18
CA LEU A 243 29.70 13.73 -4.24
C LEU A 243 29.67 12.74 -5.43
N LYS A 244 29.74 11.43 -5.15
CA LYS A 244 29.63 10.39 -6.20
C LYS A 244 28.29 10.42 -6.92
N ARG A 245 27.19 10.64 -6.19
CA ARG A 245 25.84 10.78 -6.75
C ARG A 245 25.73 12.03 -7.59
N TRP A 246 26.29 13.17 -7.13
CA TRP A 246 26.32 14.41 -7.90
C TRP A 246 27.12 14.22 -9.19
N PHE A 247 28.32 13.65 -9.12
CA PHE A 247 29.14 13.36 -10.29
C PHE A 247 28.44 12.40 -11.28
N ARG A 248 27.80 11.34 -10.78
CA ARG A 248 27.00 10.44 -11.62
C ARG A 248 25.83 11.17 -12.27
N LYS A 249 25.09 11.99 -11.54
CA LYS A 249 24.02 12.83 -12.11
C LYS A 249 24.59 13.79 -13.17
N PHE A 250 25.73 14.40 -12.90
CA PHE A 250 26.36 15.28 -13.86
C PHE A 250 26.68 14.56 -15.17
N THR A 251 27.25 13.37 -15.11
CA THR A 251 27.64 12.63 -16.31
C THR A 251 26.47 11.98 -17.05
N THR A 252 25.46 11.50 -16.33
CA THR A 252 24.35 10.73 -16.95
C THR A 252 23.13 11.59 -17.27
N VAL A 253 22.99 12.73 -16.64
CA VAL A 253 21.79 13.58 -16.75
C VAL A 253 22.13 14.99 -17.22
N TYR A 254 22.94 15.73 -16.47
CA TYR A 254 23.20 17.14 -16.78
C TYR A 254 24.00 17.34 -18.05
N ARG A 255 25.05 16.55 -18.24
CA ARG A 255 25.88 16.63 -19.45
C ARG A 255 25.10 16.26 -20.73
N PRO A 256 24.36 15.13 -20.79
CA PRO A 256 23.51 14.84 -21.93
C PRO A 256 22.47 15.92 -22.22
N TYR A 257 21.83 16.48 -21.21
CA TYR A 257 20.86 17.56 -21.35
C TYR A 257 21.48 18.84 -21.92
N LEU A 258 22.67 19.22 -21.46
CA LEU A 258 23.40 20.38 -21.99
C LEU A 258 23.79 20.22 -23.47
N PHE A 259 23.87 18.98 -23.95
CA PHE A 259 24.13 18.64 -25.37
C PHE A 259 22.84 18.28 -26.15
N GLY A 260 21.66 18.74 -25.69
CA GLY A 260 20.40 18.64 -26.42
C GLY A 260 19.74 17.26 -26.39
N LYS A 261 20.18 16.34 -25.54
CA LYS A 261 19.45 15.08 -25.32
C LYS A 261 18.28 15.31 -24.38
N PRO A 262 17.09 14.75 -24.68
CA PRO A 262 15.94 14.90 -23.80
C PRO A 262 16.24 14.36 -22.40
N ALA A 263 15.71 15.06 -21.40
CA ALA A 263 15.84 14.68 -19.99
C ALA A 263 14.76 13.70 -19.56
N ASP A 264 14.37 12.78 -20.43
CA ASP A 264 13.22 11.86 -20.26
C ASP A 264 13.26 11.07 -18.95
N ASN A 265 14.48 10.80 -18.46
CA ASN A 265 14.71 10.08 -17.19
C ASN A 265 14.67 10.96 -15.96
N LEU A 266 14.42 12.27 -16.09
CA LEU A 266 14.34 13.20 -14.97
C LEU A 266 12.93 13.39 -14.45
N ILE A 267 11.95 13.05 -15.22
CA ILE A 267 10.55 12.99 -14.78
C ILE A 267 10.29 11.60 -14.22
N ILE A 268 10.96 11.43 -13.31
CA ILE A 268 11.03 10.57 -12.21
C ILE A 268 9.74 9.96 -11.87
N GLY A 269 9.74 8.72 -12.06
CA GLY A 269 9.18 7.60 -11.34
C GLY A 269 7.81 7.72 -10.68
N HIS A 270 7.30 8.87 -10.49
CA HIS A 270 5.95 9.11 -9.96
C HIS A 270 5.41 10.34 -10.65
N CYS A 271 4.60 10.11 -11.66
CA CYS A 271 3.87 11.03 -12.49
C CYS A 271 3.72 12.43 -11.90
N ALA A 272 4.60 13.35 -12.23
CA ALA A 272 4.29 14.75 -12.02
C ALA A 272 3.27 15.17 -13.08
N TYR A 273 2.11 15.63 -12.67
CA TYR A 273 1.20 16.36 -13.54
C TYR A 273 1.88 17.69 -13.88
N ASP A 274 2.30 17.89 -15.13
CA ASP A 274 2.89 19.14 -15.56
C ASP A 274 1.81 20.05 -16.14
N LYS A 275 1.33 20.97 -15.31
CA LYS A 275 0.32 21.97 -15.65
C LYS A 275 0.68 22.83 -16.86
N ARG A 276 1.98 23.07 -17.09
CA ARG A 276 2.47 23.92 -18.17
C ARG A 276 2.41 23.25 -19.54
N LYS A 277 2.23 21.94 -19.57
CA LYS A 277 2.26 21.11 -20.75
C LYS A 277 0.94 20.43 -21.07
N ASN A 278 -0.16 21.14 -20.87
CA ASN A 278 -1.49 20.70 -21.29
C ASN A 278 -1.58 20.43 -22.80
N LYS A 279 -0.46 20.55 -23.49
CA LYS A 279 -0.24 20.20 -24.90
C LYS A 279 0.73 19.04 -24.97
N LYS A 280 0.18 17.83 -24.99
CA LYS A 280 0.94 16.59 -25.26
C LYS A 280 2.14 16.36 -24.33
N TYR A 281 2.01 15.39 -23.47
CA TYR A 281 3.07 14.91 -22.57
C TYR A 281 4.39 14.44 -23.25
N GLU A 282 4.42 14.37 -24.56
CA GLU A 282 5.59 14.03 -25.36
C GLU A 282 6.75 15.03 -25.23
N GLU A 283 6.47 16.23 -24.68
CA GLU A 283 7.47 17.29 -24.51
C GLU A 283 7.67 17.66 -23.04
N SER A 284 7.63 16.70 -22.12
CA SER A 284 7.95 16.99 -20.74
C SER A 284 9.46 17.19 -20.53
N GLU A 285 10.01 18.12 -21.21
CA GLU A 285 11.29 18.74 -20.85
C GLU A 285 11.12 19.49 -19.53
N GLY A 286 10.98 18.76 -18.44
CA GLY A 286 11.11 19.34 -17.13
C GLY A 286 12.46 20.01 -17.07
N ASN A 287 12.50 21.34 -16.92
CA ASN A 287 13.75 22.03 -16.74
C ASN A 287 14.44 21.44 -15.50
N ILE A 288 15.59 20.83 -15.72
CA ILE A 288 16.38 20.15 -14.68
C ILE A 288 16.62 21.02 -13.46
N TYR A 289 16.80 22.33 -13.65
CA TYR A 289 16.96 23.30 -12.55
C TYR A 289 15.70 23.43 -11.71
N GLN A 290 14.53 23.40 -12.34
CA GLN A 290 13.25 23.45 -11.62
C GLN A 290 13.04 22.19 -10.81
N HIS A 291 13.38 21.02 -11.36
CA HIS A 291 13.33 19.77 -10.65
C HIS A 291 14.27 19.72 -9.45
N GLU A 292 15.55 20.07 -9.62
CA GLU A 292 16.52 20.10 -8.52
C GLU A 292 16.13 21.14 -7.46
N ARG A 293 15.61 22.28 -7.86
CA ARG A 293 15.08 23.30 -6.93
C ARG A 293 13.88 22.77 -6.14
N MET A 294 12.99 22.03 -6.80
CA MET A 294 11.88 21.34 -6.13
C MET A 294 12.39 20.33 -5.11
N LEU A 295 13.34 19.46 -5.49
CA LEU A 295 13.91 18.46 -4.59
C LEU A 295 14.60 19.10 -3.37
N LEU A 296 15.34 20.18 -3.57
CA LEU A 296 15.98 20.93 -2.47
C LEU A 296 14.92 21.50 -1.52
N ARG A 297 13.86 22.09 -2.04
CA ARG A 297 12.75 22.62 -1.24
C ARG A 297 12.06 21.53 -0.45
N VAL A 298 11.72 20.43 -1.11
CA VAL A 298 11.05 19.27 -0.50
C VAL A 298 11.91 18.64 0.59
N ASN A 299 13.21 18.46 0.35
CA ASN A 299 14.11 17.91 1.34
C ASN A 299 14.28 18.85 2.55
N LYS A 300 14.38 20.16 2.30
CA LYS A 300 14.41 21.15 3.38
C LYS A 300 13.12 21.11 4.21
N TYR A 301 11.97 20.99 3.56
CA TYR A 301 10.69 20.86 4.25
C TYR A 301 10.64 19.60 5.14
N LYS A 302 11.09 18.44 4.64
CA LYS A 302 11.16 17.21 5.43
C LYS A 302 12.07 17.31 6.64
N ASP A 303 13.27 17.92 6.44
CA ASP A 303 14.21 18.14 7.55
C ASP A 303 13.59 19.07 8.62
N HIS A 304 12.83 20.10 8.21
CA HIS A 304 12.09 20.97 9.14
C HIS A 304 10.95 20.22 9.84
N LEU A 305 10.19 19.43 9.11
CA LEU A 305 9.08 18.65 9.65
C LEU A 305 9.58 17.63 10.68
N GLN A 306 10.67 16.92 10.39
CA GLN A 306 11.30 15.99 11.33
C GLN A 306 11.77 16.70 12.60
N LYS A 307 12.49 17.83 12.44
CA LYS A 307 12.94 18.64 13.60
C LYS A 307 11.77 19.14 14.43
N ALA A 308 10.71 19.62 13.79
CA ALA A 308 9.50 20.06 14.48
C ALA A 308 8.87 18.92 15.27
N TYR A 309 8.69 17.74 14.65
CA TYR A 309 8.17 16.55 15.32
C TYR A 309 9.03 16.18 16.53
N GLU A 310 10.33 15.95 16.34
CA GLU A 310 11.24 15.53 17.41
C GLU A 310 11.35 16.57 18.55
N SER A 311 11.19 17.87 18.24
CA SER A 311 11.18 18.93 19.27
C SER A 311 9.92 18.92 20.16
N LEU A 312 8.83 18.30 19.70
CA LEU A 312 7.57 18.15 20.43
C LEU A 312 7.50 16.80 21.16
N CYS A 313 8.44 15.89 20.90
CA CYS A 313 8.46 14.57 21.52
C CYS A 313 8.85 14.65 23.01
N SER A 314 8.25 13.79 23.79
CA SER A 314 8.62 13.54 25.19
C SER A 314 9.09 12.09 25.36
N LYS A 315 9.83 11.83 26.44
CA LYS A 315 10.16 10.46 26.84
C LYS A 315 8.90 9.74 27.32
N PRO A 316 8.77 8.42 27.03
CA PRO A 316 7.68 7.62 27.58
C PRO A 316 7.74 7.59 29.11
N GLU A 317 6.59 7.71 29.77
CA GLU A 317 6.44 7.50 31.20
C GLU A 317 5.70 6.17 31.41
N TYR A 318 6.45 5.12 31.69
CA TYR A 318 5.92 3.75 31.78
C TYR A 318 5.06 3.48 33.01
N THR A 319 4.94 4.44 33.93
CA THR A 319 4.03 4.40 35.08
C THR A 319 2.60 4.86 34.75
N GLU A 320 2.43 5.53 33.61
CA GLU A 320 1.13 5.96 33.11
C GLU A 320 0.36 4.80 32.47
N GLN A 321 -0.96 4.89 32.43
CA GLN A 321 -1.79 4.03 31.59
C GLN A 321 -1.91 4.65 30.20
N PHE A 322 -1.47 3.94 29.17
CA PHE A 322 -1.47 4.50 27.82
C PHE A 322 -1.76 3.48 26.73
N VAL A 323 -2.26 3.99 25.61
CA VAL A 323 -2.36 3.29 24.32
C VAL A 323 -1.37 3.94 23.36
N VAL A 324 -0.65 3.15 22.56
CA VAL A 324 0.26 3.68 21.54
C VAL A 324 -0.43 3.69 20.18
N LEU A 325 -0.56 4.86 19.57
CA LEU A 325 -0.96 5.03 18.18
C LEU A 325 0.30 5.11 17.28
N PHE A 326 0.51 4.08 16.46
CA PHE A 326 1.56 4.07 15.46
C PHE A 326 1.03 4.64 14.15
N LEU A 327 1.54 5.82 13.78
CA LEU A 327 1.19 6.43 12.50
C LEU A 327 1.84 5.66 11.35
N HIS A 328 1.10 5.54 10.26
CA HIS A 328 1.60 4.94 9.04
C HIS A 328 2.38 5.94 8.20
N TYR A 329 3.34 5.41 7.44
CA TYR A 329 3.90 6.14 6.32
C TYR A 329 2.81 6.46 5.29
N GLN A 330 2.79 7.71 4.85
CA GLN A 330 1.88 8.20 3.81
C GLN A 330 2.66 8.99 2.75
N PRO A 331 2.23 8.93 1.46
CA PRO A 331 1.09 8.18 0.91
C PRO A 331 1.43 6.72 0.59
N GLU A 332 0.62 5.81 1.06
CA GLU A 332 0.76 4.37 0.79
C GLU A 332 -0.64 3.72 0.63
N ALA A 333 -0.70 2.55 -0.08
CA ALA A 333 -1.97 1.82 -0.28
C ALA A 333 -2.66 1.43 1.03
N THR A 334 -1.86 1.10 2.05
CA THR A 334 -2.31 0.73 3.39
C THR A 334 -3.08 1.82 4.12
N THR A 335 -2.94 3.08 3.70
CA THR A 335 -3.68 4.22 4.26
C THR A 335 -4.64 4.84 3.26
N CYS A 336 -4.30 4.86 1.98
CA CYS A 336 -5.16 5.37 0.91
C CYS A 336 -5.09 4.44 -0.30
N PRO A 337 -6.10 3.60 -0.50
CA PRO A 337 -7.43 3.59 0.12
C PRO A 337 -7.57 2.80 1.43
N GLY A 338 -6.59 1.99 1.86
CA GLY A 338 -6.69 0.99 2.94
C GLY A 338 -7.16 1.48 4.32
N GLY A 339 -7.03 2.77 4.59
CA GLY A 339 -7.52 3.40 5.82
C GLY A 339 -8.86 4.10 5.69
N ASP A 340 -9.44 4.17 4.50
CA ASP A 340 -10.67 4.89 4.22
C ASP A 340 -10.65 6.32 4.79
N ILE A 341 -11.61 6.71 5.64
CA ILE A 341 -11.65 8.02 6.30
C ILE A 341 -10.45 8.26 7.23
N PHE A 342 -9.82 7.18 7.75
CA PHE A 342 -8.64 7.24 8.61
C PHE A 342 -7.34 7.54 7.84
N VAL A 343 -7.44 7.86 6.56
CA VAL A 343 -6.36 8.52 5.83
C VAL A 343 -5.92 9.82 6.52
N ASP A 344 -6.83 10.54 7.17
CA ASP A 344 -6.51 11.52 8.21
C ASP A 344 -6.30 10.81 9.56
N GLN A 345 -5.06 10.46 9.84
CA GLN A 345 -4.70 9.67 11.04
C GLN A 345 -4.93 10.43 12.37
N ARG A 346 -5.23 11.73 12.32
CA ARG A 346 -5.67 12.50 13.49
C ARG A 346 -6.98 11.94 14.04
N LEU A 347 -7.90 11.50 13.16
CA LEU A 347 -9.16 10.88 13.58
C LEU A 347 -8.95 9.63 14.44
N CYS A 348 -7.88 8.88 14.22
CA CYS A 348 -7.54 7.73 15.04
C CYS A 348 -7.25 8.17 16.50
N ALA A 349 -6.45 9.23 16.65
CA ALA A 349 -6.16 9.78 17.98
C ALA A 349 -7.42 10.36 18.66
N GLU A 350 -8.26 11.05 17.92
CA GLU A 350 -9.52 11.63 18.44
C GLU A 350 -10.47 10.56 18.96
N LEU A 351 -10.63 9.44 18.22
CA LEU A 351 -11.47 8.32 18.69
C LEU A 351 -10.89 7.64 19.92
N LEU A 352 -9.58 7.44 19.98
CA LEU A 352 -8.93 6.92 21.19
C LEU A 352 -9.17 7.84 22.38
N LEU A 353 -8.94 9.14 22.25
CA LEU A 353 -9.17 10.13 23.30
C LEU A 353 -10.63 10.18 23.75
N LYS A 354 -11.57 9.97 22.84
CA LYS A 354 -13.01 9.99 23.12
C LYS A 354 -13.46 8.79 23.95
N TYR A 355 -12.93 7.59 23.66
CA TYR A 355 -13.42 6.35 24.23
C TYR A 355 -12.50 5.71 25.28
N LEU A 356 -11.32 6.25 25.52
CA LEU A 356 -10.45 5.86 26.63
C LEU A 356 -10.75 6.68 27.88
N PRO A 357 -10.54 6.13 29.10
CA PRO A 357 -10.66 6.86 30.36
C PRO A 357 -9.85 8.17 30.34
N LYS A 358 -10.36 9.21 30.97
CA LYS A 358 -9.70 10.54 31.00
C LYS A 358 -8.30 10.50 31.64
N SER A 359 -8.03 9.55 32.48
CA SER A 359 -6.72 9.33 33.12
C SER A 359 -5.69 8.68 32.17
N TRP A 360 -6.13 8.07 31.09
CA TRP A 360 -5.22 7.39 30.15
C TRP A 360 -4.64 8.36 29.12
N LYS A 361 -3.42 8.09 28.70
CA LYS A 361 -2.71 8.84 27.67
C LYS A 361 -2.78 8.13 26.30
N VAL A 362 -2.62 8.89 25.25
CA VAL A 362 -2.41 8.40 23.88
C VAL A 362 -1.00 8.79 23.45
N TYR A 363 -0.11 7.82 23.37
CA TYR A 363 1.24 8.01 22.85
C TYR A 363 1.22 7.86 21.35
N VAL A 364 1.64 8.88 20.63
CA VAL A 364 1.64 8.88 19.16
C VAL A 364 3.07 8.81 18.63
N LYS A 365 3.36 7.77 17.86
CA LYS A 365 4.68 7.55 17.28
C LYS A 365 4.62 7.61 15.75
N GLU A 366 5.39 8.53 15.16
CA GLU A 366 5.46 8.69 13.71
C GLU A 366 6.29 7.58 13.06
N HIS A 367 5.92 7.25 11.82
CA HIS A 367 6.66 6.26 11.04
C HIS A 367 8.01 6.84 10.56
N PRO A 368 9.14 6.16 10.82
CA PRO A 368 10.47 6.69 10.46
C PRO A 368 10.62 7.05 8.97
N HIS A 369 9.93 6.33 8.08
CA HIS A 369 9.98 6.58 6.64
C HIS A 369 9.31 7.89 6.21
N GLN A 370 8.52 8.52 7.08
CA GLN A 370 7.82 9.77 6.76
C GLN A 370 8.79 10.89 6.39
N PHE A 371 9.98 10.89 6.99
CA PHE A 371 10.99 11.93 6.80
C PHE A 371 12.10 11.56 5.81
N ILE A 372 12.12 10.32 5.29
CA ILE A 372 13.18 9.85 4.39
C ILE A 372 13.18 10.66 3.08
N ARG A 373 14.36 11.16 2.67
CA ARG A 373 14.53 12.08 1.54
C ARG A 373 14.07 11.52 0.19
N TYR A 374 14.27 10.24 -0.07
CA TYR A 374 13.87 9.60 -1.34
C TYR A 374 12.40 9.11 -1.34
N ARG A 375 11.69 9.23 -0.23
CA ARG A 375 10.26 8.95 -0.12
C ARG A 375 9.44 10.22 -0.32
N ILE A 376 8.16 10.09 -0.63
CA ILE A 376 7.25 11.22 -0.90
C ILE A 376 6.37 11.60 0.31
N GLY A 377 6.81 11.27 1.52
CA GLY A 377 6.06 11.49 2.77
C GLY A 377 5.57 12.93 2.99
N HIS A 378 6.31 13.91 2.48
CA HIS A 378 5.94 15.33 2.56
C HIS A 378 4.61 15.70 1.88
N THR A 379 4.08 14.86 1.00
CA THR A 379 2.80 15.11 0.32
C THR A 379 1.59 14.82 1.21
N SER A 380 1.80 14.13 2.32
CA SER A 380 0.72 13.68 3.20
C SER A 380 0.95 13.99 4.68
N ARG A 381 1.98 14.78 5.00
CA ARG A 381 2.25 15.24 6.36
C ARG A 381 2.54 16.72 6.38
N MET A 382 1.84 17.41 7.27
CA MET A 382 2.05 18.82 7.57
C MET A 382 2.29 18.97 9.08
N ARG A 383 2.92 20.06 9.44
CA ARG A 383 3.28 20.36 10.83
C ARG A 383 2.06 20.49 11.74
N ASP A 384 0.98 21.07 11.22
CA ASP A 384 -0.27 21.29 11.94
C ASP A 384 -0.88 20.00 12.53
N LEU A 385 -0.66 18.83 11.91
CA LEU A 385 -1.03 17.55 12.50
C LEU A 385 -0.44 17.38 13.91
N TYR A 386 0.85 17.65 14.06
CA TYR A 386 1.53 17.47 15.35
C TYR A 386 1.15 18.56 16.35
N ASP A 387 1.09 19.81 15.87
CA ASP A 387 0.67 20.95 16.70
C ASP A 387 -0.78 20.78 17.21
N ASP A 388 -1.67 20.18 16.41
CA ASP A 388 -3.05 19.90 16.82
C ASP A 388 -3.14 18.74 17.83
N LEU A 389 -2.38 17.67 17.59
CA LEU A 389 -2.37 16.53 18.49
C LEU A 389 -1.96 16.89 19.92
N ILE A 390 -0.92 17.71 20.10
CA ILE A 390 -0.40 18.10 21.42
C ILE A 390 -1.25 19.14 22.14
N LYS A 391 -2.26 19.75 21.50
CA LYS A 391 -3.22 20.63 22.19
C LYS A 391 -4.01 19.88 23.25
N ASN A 392 -4.14 18.56 23.11
CA ASN A 392 -4.74 17.72 24.12
C ASN A 392 -3.64 17.21 25.06
N ASP A 393 -3.72 17.54 26.35
CA ASP A 393 -2.74 17.18 27.38
C ASP A 393 -2.61 15.66 27.64
N ARG A 394 -3.55 14.88 27.10
CA ARG A 394 -3.52 13.43 27.12
C ARG A 394 -2.68 12.84 25.98
N VAL A 395 -2.26 13.63 25.00
CA VAL A 395 -1.41 13.17 23.89
C VAL A 395 0.05 13.44 24.19
N ARG A 396 0.89 12.43 23.94
CA ARG A 396 2.35 12.57 23.95
C ARG A 396 2.91 12.09 22.63
N LEU A 397 3.70 12.93 21.95
CA LEU A 397 4.47 12.48 20.80
C LEU A 397 5.73 11.76 21.27
N ILE A 398 6.00 10.61 20.67
CA ILE A 398 7.13 9.74 21.03
C ILE A 398 8.13 9.74 19.87
N SER A 399 9.41 9.95 20.17
CA SER A 399 10.47 9.98 19.17
C SER A 399 10.44 8.77 18.22
N THR A 400 10.75 9.01 16.94
CA THR A 400 10.89 7.93 15.96
C THR A 400 11.98 6.94 16.31
N GLU A 401 12.95 7.34 17.14
CA GLU A 401 14.08 6.51 17.59
C GLU A 401 13.74 5.63 18.80
N GLU A 402 12.61 5.90 19.48
CA GLU A 402 12.21 5.11 20.65
C GLU A 402 11.95 3.66 20.27
N ASN A 403 12.36 2.74 21.13
CA ASN A 403 12.21 1.31 20.87
C ASN A 403 10.72 0.92 20.92
N THR A 404 10.20 0.43 19.80
CA THR A 404 8.80 0.00 19.68
C THR A 404 8.45 -1.11 20.66
N PHE A 405 9.35 -2.07 20.89
CA PHE A 405 9.07 -3.20 21.77
C PHE A 405 9.12 -2.84 23.26
N GLU A 406 9.92 -1.84 23.62
CA GLU A 406 9.84 -1.28 24.98
C GLU A 406 8.47 -0.62 25.22
N LEU A 407 7.96 0.13 24.24
CA LEU A 407 6.61 0.68 24.32
C LEU A 407 5.55 -0.41 24.44
N LEU A 408 5.65 -1.51 23.68
CA LEU A 408 4.69 -2.62 23.72
C LEU A 408 4.63 -3.30 25.10
N LYS A 409 5.74 -3.41 25.83
CA LYS A 409 5.76 -4.05 27.15
C LYS A 409 4.84 -3.38 28.18
N TYR A 410 4.63 -2.08 28.04
CA TYR A 410 3.91 -1.27 29.03
C TYR A 410 2.57 -0.73 28.50
N ALA A 411 2.35 -0.79 27.19
CA ALA A 411 1.12 -0.32 26.58
C ALA A 411 -0.07 -1.21 26.95
N LYS A 412 -1.22 -0.60 27.27
CA LYS A 412 -2.48 -1.32 27.47
C LYS A 412 -3.05 -1.87 26.16
N ALA A 413 -2.80 -1.18 25.07
CA ALA A 413 -3.11 -1.60 23.71
C ALA A 413 -2.22 -0.83 22.73
N ILE A 414 -2.10 -1.34 21.52
CA ILE A 414 -1.60 -0.56 20.40
C ILE A 414 -2.73 -0.22 19.44
N SER A 415 -2.52 0.83 18.69
CA SER A 415 -3.43 1.25 17.64
C SER A 415 -2.66 1.54 16.36
N THR A 416 -3.23 1.13 15.23
CA THR A 416 -2.62 1.30 13.91
C THR A 416 -3.72 1.22 12.83
N ILE A 417 -3.40 1.54 11.57
CA ILE A 417 -4.34 1.27 10.47
C ILE A 417 -4.22 -0.20 10.05
N THR A 418 -3.08 -0.59 9.45
CA THR A 418 -2.81 -1.98 9.02
C THR A 418 -1.34 -2.35 9.25
N GLY A 419 -0.68 -1.72 10.21
CA GLY A 419 0.76 -1.83 10.41
C GLY A 419 1.22 -3.20 10.90
N THR A 420 2.46 -3.56 10.54
CA THR A 420 3.11 -4.78 11.02
C THR A 420 3.16 -4.86 12.55
N VAL A 421 3.20 -3.70 13.20
CA VAL A 421 3.19 -3.60 14.66
C VAL A 421 1.93 -4.22 15.29
N GLY A 422 0.80 -4.28 14.57
CA GLY A 422 -0.40 -4.98 15.05
C GLY A 422 -0.16 -6.48 15.23
N TRP A 423 0.42 -7.11 14.23
CA TRP A 423 0.84 -8.50 14.30
C TRP A 423 1.87 -8.75 15.42
N GLU A 424 2.89 -7.88 15.50
CA GLU A 424 3.94 -7.97 16.52
C GLU A 424 3.37 -7.83 17.94
N ALA A 425 2.39 -6.96 18.12
CA ALA A 425 1.69 -6.74 19.39
C ALA A 425 0.88 -7.97 19.83
N MET A 426 0.11 -8.57 18.91
CA MET A 426 -0.66 -9.79 19.21
C MET A 426 0.23 -10.92 19.72
N VAL A 427 1.35 -11.17 19.05
CA VAL A 427 2.31 -12.20 19.47
C VAL A 427 2.91 -11.88 20.84
N ARG A 428 3.02 -10.60 21.17
CA ARG A 428 3.53 -10.10 22.45
C ARG A 428 2.45 -9.82 23.50
N GLN A 429 1.26 -10.40 23.32
CA GLN A 429 0.17 -10.38 24.28
C GLN A 429 -0.47 -8.98 24.49
N VAL A 430 -0.33 -8.10 23.50
CA VAL A 430 -0.90 -6.74 23.55
C VAL A 430 -2.08 -6.65 22.58
N PRO A 431 -3.27 -6.24 23.03
CA PRO A 431 -4.43 -6.09 22.15
C PRO A 431 -4.26 -4.96 21.15
N VAL A 432 -4.91 -5.11 19.99
CA VAL A 432 -4.78 -4.23 18.85
C VAL A 432 -6.09 -3.52 18.54
N ILE A 433 -6.04 -2.21 18.35
CA ILE A 433 -7.12 -1.41 17.79
C ILE A 433 -6.72 -1.06 16.37
N SER A 434 -7.43 -1.62 15.38
CA SER A 434 -7.14 -1.41 13.96
C SER A 434 -8.17 -0.48 13.33
N PHE A 435 -7.68 0.50 12.56
CA PHE A 435 -8.48 1.46 11.79
C PHE A 435 -8.51 1.15 10.28
N GLY A 436 -7.96 0.03 9.87
CA GLY A 436 -7.97 -0.45 8.50
C GLY A 436 -8.34 -1.92 8.43
N LEU A 437 -7.98 -2.55 7.32
CA LEU A 437 -8.15 -3.99 7.16
C LEU A 437 -6.94 -4.60 6.46
N GLY A 438 -6.31 -5.53 7.14
CA GLY A 438 -5.28 -6.42 6.61
C GLY A 438 -5.64 -7.87 6.89
N TRP A 439 -4.65 -8.73 6.86
CA TRP A 439 -4.85 -10.15 7.06
C TRP A 439 -5.16 -10.53 8.51
N TYR A 440 -4.61 -9.82 9.50
CA TYR A 440 -4.73 -10.16 10.93
C TYR A 440 -5.99 -9.61 11.60
N GLU A 441 -6.71 -8.69 10.99
CA GLU A 441 -7.98 -8.15 11.51
C GLU A 441 -9.12 -9.17 11.51
N ASN A 442 -8.93 -10.34 10.85
CA ASN A 442 -9.85 -11.47 10.98
C ASN A 442 -9.79 -12.14 12.38
N TYR A 443 -8.72 -11.90 13.17
CA TYR A 443 -8.54 -12.46 14.50
C TYR A 443 -9.19 -11.58 15.57
N SER A 444 -10.49 -11.69 15.74
CA SER A 444 -11.29 -10.81 16.63
C SER A 444 -11.00 -10.97 18.13
N LYS A 445 -10.36 -12.05 18.58
CA LYS A 445 -9.94 -12.19 19.98
C LYS A 445 -8.79 -11.25 20.35
N GLY A 446 -7.94 -10.89 19.40
CA GLY A 446 -6.77 -10.02 19.63
C GLY A 446 -6.88 -8.65 18.97
N VAL A 447 -7.85 -8.45 18.07
CA VAL A 447 -7.98 -7.22 17.29
C VAL A 447 -9.40 -6.68 17.31
N LEU A 448 -9.54 -5.44 17.74
CA LEU A 448 -10.79 -4.67 17.57
C LEU A 448 -10.65 -3.80 16.33
N ARG A 449 -11.39 -4.13 15.28
CA ARG A 449 -11.47 -3.30 14.09
C ARG A 449 -12.49 -2.18 14.27
N ILE A 450 -12.08 -0.95 13.97
CA ILE A 450 -12.93 0.24 14.02
C ILE A 450 -13.40 0.56 12.59
N THR A 451 -14.70 0.42 12.39
CA THR A 451 -15.37 0.72 11.10
C THR A 451 -16.37 1.86 11.21
N ASP A 452 -16.85 2.11 12.43
CA ASP A 452 -17.89 3.09 12.73
C ASP A 452 -17.84 3.52 14.20
N GLU A 453 -18.71 4.43 14.55
CA GLU A 453 -18.84 4.93 15.93
C GLU A 453 -19.28 3.84 16.90
N LYS A 454 -20.04 2.83 16.46
CA LYS A 454 -20.50 1.72 17.32
C LYS A 454 -19.33 0.82 17.72
N SER A 455 -18.46 0.48 16.77
CA SER A 455 -17.23 -0.29 17.05
C SER A 455 -16.27 0.50 17.95
N ALA A 456 -16.14 1.82 17.73
CA ALA A 456 -15.27 2.68 18.53
C ALA A 456 -15.70 2.76 20.01
N LYS A 457 -16.99 2.71 20.31
CA LYS A 457 -17.50 2.67 21.69
C LYS A 457 -17.00 1.48 22.50
N ASN A 458 -16.59 0.41 21.85
CA ASN A 458 -16.10 -0.79 22.50
C ASN A 458 -14.60 -0.75 22.84
N ILE A 459 -13.86 0.30 22.47
CA ILE A 459 -12.40 0.38 22.62
C ILE A 459 -11.97 0.06 24.06
N TYR A 460 -12.50 0.78 25.05
CA TYR A 460 -12.11 0.59 26.44
C TYR A 460 -12.49 -0.80 26.96
N GLN A 461 -13.72 -1.24 26.71
CA GLN A 461 -14.19 -2.55 27.15
C GLN A 461 -13.38 -3.69 26.51
N PHE A 462 -13.01 -3.58 25.24
CA PHE A 462 -12.17 -4.55 24.57
C PHE A 462 -10.79 -4.66 25.25
N ILE A 463 -10.16 -3.53 25.59
CA ILE A 463 -8.85 -3.52 26.24
C ILE A 463 -8.93 -4.16 27.64
N GLU A 464 -9.92 -3.78 28.43
CA GLU A 464 -10.08 -4.29 29.80
C GLU A 464 -10.42 -5.78 29.86
N ASN A 465 -11.19 -6.26 28.89
CA ASN A 465 -11.60 -7.67 28.85
C ASN A 465 -10.61 -8.57 28.09
N TYR A 466 -9.56 -7.98 27.51
CA TYR A 466 -8.61 -8.75 26.71
C TYR A 466 -7.87 -9.78 27.54
N GLN A 467 -7.87 -11.01 27.06
CA GLN A 467 -7.10 -12.12 27.60
C GLN A 467 -6.33 -12.78 26.46
N TYR A 468 -5.03 -12.86 26.61
CA TYR A 468 -4.18 -13.54 25.63
C TYR A 468 -4.49 -15.03 25.58
N ASP A 469 -4.74 -15.52 24.39
CA ASP A 469 -4.99 -16.93 24.11
C ASP A 469 -4.05 -17.39 23.00
N GLU A 470 -2.89 -17.96 23.41
CA GLU A 470 -1.88 -18.44 22.45
C GLU A 470 -2.41 -19.60 21.59
N GLN A 471 -3.23 -20.49 22.17
CA GLN A 471 -3.83 -21.60 21.45
C GLN A 471 -4.72 -21.08 20.30
N SER A 472 -5.55 -20.11 20.60
CA SER A 472 -6.40 -19.47 19.61
C SER A 472 -5.61 -18.70 18.55
N LEU A 473 -4.55 -17.99 18.94
CA LEU A 473 -3.67 -17.30 17.98
C LEU A 473 -2.96 -18.29 17.05
N LEU A 474 -2.44 -19.40 17.58
CA LEU A 474 -1.84 -20.45 16.76
C LEU A 474 -2.86 -21.08 15.80
N ALA A 475 -4.08 -21.32 16.27
CA ALA A 475 -5.17 -21.83 15.42
C ALA A 475 -5.48 -20.88 14.25
N TYR A 476 -5.50 -19.56 14.54
CA TYR A 476 -5.66 -18.55 13.50
C TYR A 476 -4.49 -18.57 12.50
N LEU A 477 -3.25 -18.69 12.97
CA LEU A 477 -2.08 -18.77 12.09
C LEU A 477 -2.06 -20.04 11.22
N VAL A 478 -2.55 -21.18 11.73
CA VAL A 478 -2.75 -22.40 10.92
C VAL A 478 -3.79 -22.15 9.83
N SER A 479 -4.88 -21.45 10.16
CA SER A 479 -5.88 -21.02 9.16
C SER A 479 -5.26 -20.12 8.09
N VAL A 480 -4.44 -19.14 8.47
CA VAL A 480 -3.68 -18.30 7.52
C VAL A 480 -2.79 -19.17 6.63
N GLY A 481 -2.06 -20.11 7.21
CA GLY A 481 -1.22 -21.05 6.47
C GLY A 481 -1.97 -21.86 5.42
N LYS A 482 -3.16 -22.36 5.78
CA LYS A 482 -4.04 -23.13 4.90
C LYS A 482 -4.59 -22.31 3.74
N ASN A 483 -5.03 -21.08 4.01
CA ASN A 483 -5.75 -20.22 3.07
C ASN A 483 -4.85 -19.28 2.25
N THR A 484 -3.54 -19.43 2.35
CA THR A 484 -2.56 -18.61 1.63
C THR A 484 -1.55 -19.48 0.91
N LYS A 485 -0.89 -18.94 -0.10
CA LYS A 485 0.20 -19.60 -0.83
C LYS A 485 1.44 -18.73 -0.85
N LEU A 486 2.59 -19.33 -1.14
CA LEU A 486 3.86 -18.64 -1.35
C LEU A 486 4.15 -18.47 -2.84
N ALA A 487 4.53 -17.26 -3.26
CA ALA A 487 5.13 -17.00 -4.58
C ALA A 487 5.87 -15.65 -4.59
N TYR A 488 6.75 -15.47 -5.55
CA TYR A 488 7.32 -14.17 -5.89
C TYR A 488 6.51 -13.53 -7.01
N TYR A 489 5.44 -12.86 -6.65
CA TYR A 489 4.43 -12.31 -7.59
C TYR A 489 4.55 -10.80 -7.82
N PHE A 490 5.39 -10.11 -7.03
CA PHE A 490 5.48 -8.64 -7.07
C PHE A 490 6.90 -8.11 -7.26
N LYS A 491 7.93 -8.75 -6.65
CA LYS A 491 9.33 -8.31 -6.71
C LYS A 491 10.27 -9.52 -6.71
N ASP A 492 11.34 -9.44 -7.48
CA ASP A 492 12.41 -10.44 -7.49
C ASP A 492 13.09 -10.63 -6.12
N MET A 493 12.99 -9.62 -5.23
CA MET A 493 13.53 -9.75 -3.88
C MET A 493 12.94 -10.93 -3.10
N TYR A 494 11.68 -11.28 -3.34
CA TYR A 494 11.05 -12.44 -2.69
C TYR A 494 11.49 -13.78 -3.28
N LYS A 495 12.11 -13.79 -4.46
CA LYS A 495 12.60 -15.01 -5.10
C LYS A 495 13.61 -15.77 -4.22
N LYS A 496 14.47 -15.03 -3.50
CA LYS A 496 15.44 -15.60 -2.58
C LYS A 496 14.84 -16.03 -1.23
N GLU A 497 13.81 -15.32 -0.77
CA GLU A 497 13.16 -15.55 0.52
C GLU A 497 12.15 -16.70 0.45
N VAL A 498 11.45 -16.82 -0.68
CA VAL A 498 10.41 -17.84 -0.89
C VAL A 498 11.00 -19.24 -1.14
N GLY A 499 12.16 -19.31 -1.81
CA GLY A 499 12.87 -20.59 -2.04
C GLY A 499 12.18 -21.59 -2.97
N LEU A 500 11.08 -21.17 -3.65
CA LEU A 500 10.33 -22.00 -4.59
C LEU A 500 10.90 -21.87 -6.01
N SER A 501 10.75 -22.93 -6.80
CA SER A 501 10.94 -22.89 -8.24
C SER A 501 9.91 -21.98 -8.92
N GLU A 502 10.19 -21.56 -10.14
CA GLU A 502 9.25 -20.74 -10.91
C GLU A 502 7.93 -21.49 -11.18
N ASP A 503 8.00 -22.80 -11.50
CA ASP A 503 6.81 -23.60 -11.75
C ASP A 503 5.93 -23.74 -10.52
N GLU A 504 6.50 -23.95 -9.33
CA GLU A 504 5.75 -23.97 -8.08
C GLU A 504 5.07 -22.62 -7.80
N CYS A 505 5.76 -21.50 -8.06
CA CYS A 505 5.17 -20.17 -7.94
C CYS A 505 3.98 -19.97 -8.88
N ILE A 506 4.13 -20.40 -10.13
CA ILE A 506 3.06 -20.32 -11.15
C ILE A 506 1.86 -21.17 -10.71
N GLU A 507 2.07 -22.41 -10.29
CA GLU A 507 1.00 -23.28 -9.82
C GLU A 507 0.28 -22.71 -8.60
N ASN A 508 1.00 -22.15 -7.64
CA ASN A 508 0.42 -21.52 -6.47
C ASN A 508 -0.45 -20.31 -6.83
N ILE A 509 0.00 -19.47 -7.78
CA ILE A 509 -0.80 -18.33 -8.25
C ILE A 509 -2.05 -18.81 -9.00
N VAL A 510 -1.89 -19.75 -9.94
CA VAL A 510 -3.01 -20.32 -10.72
C VAL A 510 -4.02 -21.02 -9.81
N CYS A 511 -3.55 -21.78 -8.81
CA CYS A 511 -4.41 -22.45 -7.84
C CYS A 511 -5.30 -21.44 -7.10
N LEU A 512 -4.71 -20.36 -6.54
CA LEU A 512 -5.48 -19.35 -5.83
C LEU A 512 -6.44 -18.57 -6.74
N ILE A 513 -6.07 -18.29 -7.99
CA ILE A 513 -6.99 -17.67 -8.96
C ILE A 513 -8.16 -18.62 -9.23
N ASN A 514 -7.89 -19.92 -9.43
CA ASN A 514 -8.91 -20.91 -9.72
C ASN A 514 -9.94 -21.10 -8.58
N GLU A 515 -9.56 -20.83 -7.33
CA GLU A 515 -10.50 -20.84 -6.19
C GLU A 515 -11.60 -19.77 -6.30
N HIS A 516 -11.41 -18.76 -7.16
CA HIS A 516 -12.35 -17.65 -7.38
C HIS A 516 -13.07 -17.71 -8.74
N LEU A 517 -12.72 -18.69 -9.59
CA LEU A 517 -13.32 -18.88 -10.91
C LEU A 517 -14.57 -19.75 -10.85
#